data_9a8467ee861a1a06f637f241459d7a55
#
_entry.id   9a8467ee861a1a06f637f241459d7a55
#
_cell.length_a   1.000
_cell.length_b   1.000
_cell.length_c   1.000
_cell.angle_alpha   90.00
_cell.angle_beta   90.00
_cell.angle_gamma   90.00
#
_symmetry.space_group_name_H-M   'P 1'
#
loop_
_entity.id
_entity.type
_entity.pdbx_description
1 polymer ?
#
loop_
_entity_poly.entity_id
_entity_poly.type
_entity_poly.pdbx_seq_one_letter_code
_entity_poly.pdbx_strand_id
1 'polypeptide(L)'
;RVLGQSRAGAVEVAEALLAKVGIADKRHAYPNELSGGQQQRAAIARTLAMQPKVILFDEPTSALDPEMVQEVLSVIRNLAEEGRTMLLVTHEMGFARQVSSEVVFLHQGLVEEQGTPEQVFDNPLSARCRQFMSSNR
;
A
#
# COMPACT_ATOMS: atom_id res chain seq x y z
N ARG A 1 16.58 9.73 -14.21
CA ARG A 1 17.31 10.80 -13.48
C ARG A 1 16.30 11.79 -12.93
N VAL A 2 15.71 11.44 -11.82
CA VAL A 2 14.86 12.35 -11.06
C VAL A 2 15.72 12.94 -9.95
N LEU A 3 15.48 14.16 -9.53
CA LEU A 3 16.17 14.86 -8.45
C LEU A 3 17.66 15.23 -8.72
N GLY A 4 18.08 15.34 -9.98
CA GLY A 4 19.42 15.82 -10.34
C GLY A 4 20.59 14.89 -10.00
N GLN A 5 20.32 13.64 -9.64
CA GLN A 5 21.33 12.65 -9.27
C GLN A 5 22.19 12.21 -10.47
N SER A 6 23.45 11.81 -10.19
CA SER A 6 24.30 11.14 -11.18
C SER A 6 23.70 9.78 -11.58
N ARG A 7 24.11 9.23 -12.73
CA ARG A 7 23.65 7.91 -13.17
C ARG A 7 24.02 6.82 -12.16
N ALA A 8 25.22 6.86 -11.61
CA ALA A 8 25.69 5.89 -10.61
C ALA A 8 24.85 5.96 -9.33
N GLY A 9 24.64 7.17 -8.77
CA GLY A 9 23.80 7.36 -7.59
C GLY A 9 22.36 6.96 -7.80
N ALA A 10 21.79 7.21 -9.00
CA ALA A 10 20.44 6.78 -9.33
C ALA A 10 20.31 5.24 -9.38
N VAL A 11 21.34 4.54 -9.88
CA VAL A 11 21.37 3.06 -9.90
C VAL A 11 21.45 2.52 -8.48
N GLU A 12 22.31 3.06 -7.64
CA GLU A 12 22.45 2.65 -6.23
C GLU A 12 21.13 2.78 -5.47
N VAL A 13 20.46 3.93 -5.60
CA VAL A 13 19.12 4.14 -5.00
C VAL A 13 18.10 3.16 -5.54
N ALA A 14 18.09 2.91 -6.85
CA ALA A 14 17.16 1.96 -7.46
C ALA A 14 17.38 0.53 -6.93
N GLU A 15 18.64 0.08 -6.84
CA GLU A 15 18.98 -1.25 -6.32
C GLU A 15 18.57 -1.40 -4.84
N ALA A 16 18.85 -0.38 -4.01
CA ALA A 16 18.44 -0.37 -2.62
C ALA A 16 16.89 -0.44 -2.47
N LEU A 17 16.14 0.28 -3.31
CA LEU A 17 14.68 0.25 -3.28
C LEU A 17 14.10 -1.06 -3.79
N LEU A 18 14.69 -1.67 -4.82
CA LEU A 18 14.29 -3.00 -5.28
C LEU A 18 14.55 -4.08 -4.20
N ALA A 19 15.65 -3.97 -3.48
CA ALA A 19 15.93 -4.83 -2.33
C ALA A 19 14.89 -4.62 -1.22
N LYS A 20 14.56 -3.37 -0.91
CA LYS A 20 13.56 -3.00 0.09
C LYS A 20 12.18 -3.60 -0.18
N VAL A 21 11.77 -3.68 -1.44
CA VAL A 21 10.49 -4.27 -1.84
C VAL A 21 10.61 -5.77 -2.20
N GLY A 22 11.77 -6.39 -1.96
CA GLY A 22 11.95 -7.84 -2.09
C GLY A 22 12.05 -8.37 -3.52
N ILE A 23 12.52 -7.55 -4.48
CA ILE A 23 12.73 -7.94 -5.90
C ILE A 23 14.10 -7.53 -6.45
N ALA A 24 15.13 -7.57 -5.60
CA ALA A 24 16.50 -7.19 -5.99
C ALA A 24 17.04 -8.04 -7.17
N ASP A 25 16.65 -9.32 -7.25
CA ASP A 25 17.00 -10.25 -8.30
C ASP A 25 16.42 -9.86 -9.68
N LYS A 26 15.39 -9.02 -9.70
CA LYS A 26 14.68 -8.56 -10.91
C LYS A 26 15.21 -7.23 -11.46
N ARG A 27 16.36 -6.72 -10.98
CA ARG A 27 16.91 -5.41 -11.39
C ARG A 27 17.13 -5.23 -12.89
N HIS A 28 17.27 -6.32 -13.65
CA HIS A 28 17.47 -6.32 -15.10
C HIS A 28 16.25 -6.82 -15.88
N ALA A 29 15.18 -7.22 -15.19
CA ALA A 29 13.97 -7.71 -15.81
C ALA A 29 13.14 -6.58 -16.41
N TYR A 30 12.50 -6.86 -17.53
CA TYR A 30 11.50 -5.97 -18.12
C TYR A 30 10.12 -6.21 -17.47
N PRO A 31 9.21 -5.23 -17.53
CA PRO A 31 7.89 -5.35 -16.87
C PRO A 31 7.09 -6.60 -17.27
N ASN A 32 7.18 -7.05 -18.52
CA ASN A 32 6.51 -8.25 -19.02
C ASN A 32 7.12 -9.57 -18.53
N GLU A 33 8.27 -9.53 -17.88
CA GLU A 33 8.95 -10.68 -17.27
C GLU A 33 8.64 -10.78 -15.75
N LEU A 34 7.88 -9.85 -15.22
CA LEU A 34 7.51 -9.78 -13.81
C LEU A 34 6.09 -10.32 -13.57
N SER A 35 5.89 -11.04 -12.46
CA SER A 35 4.53 -11.35 -11.98
C SER A 35 3.77 -10.08 -11.60
N GLY A 36 2.43 -10.16 -11.49
CA GLY A 36 1.60 -9.03 -11.06
C GLY A 36 2.07 -8.43 -9.73
N GLY A 37 2.35 -9.25 -8.73
CA GLY A 37 2.87 -8.81 -7.43
C GLY A 37 4.26 -8.19 -7.53
N GLN A 38 5.15 -8.70 -8.40
CA GLN A 38 6.45 -8.10 -8.66
C GLN A 38 6.33 -6.74 -9.36
N GLN A 39 5.42 -6.61 -10.33
CA GLN A 39 5.12 -5.33 -10.99
C GLN A 39 4.62 -4.29 -9.99
N GLN A 40 3.71 -4.69 -9.09
CA GLN A 40 3.18 -3.81 -8.05
C GLN A 40 4.28 -3.36 -7.07
N ARG A 41 5.15 -4.29 -6.64
CA ARG A 41 6.30 -3.94 -5.77
C ARG A 41 7.31 -3.03 -6.49
N ALA A 42 7.55 -3.24 -7.78
CA ALA A 42 8.37 -2.33 -8.60
C ALA A 42 7.74 -0.93 -8.70
N ALA A 43 6.41 -0.83 -8.83
CA ALA A 43 5.69 0.45 -8.82
C ALA A 43 5.84 1.17 -7.47
N ILE A 44 5.78 0.44 -6.35
CA ILE A 44 6.05 0.99 -5.01
C ILE A 44 7.50 1.51 -4.93
N ALA A 45 8.50 0.72 -5.35
CA ALA A 45 9.90 1.14 -5.37
C ALA A 45 10.10 2.42 -6.19
N ARG A 46 9.47 2.51 -7.36
CA ARG A 46 9.49 3.71 -8.22
C ARG A 46 8.91 4.93 -7.50
N THR A 47 7.81 4.76 -6.78
CA THR A 47 7.19 5.84 -5.98
C THR A 47 8.13 6.29 -4.87
N LEU A 48 8.75 5.36 -4.15
CA LEU A 48 9.70 5.66 -3.08
C LEU A 48 10.95 6.39 -3.58
N ALA A 49 11.38 6.13 -4.82
CA ALA A 49 12.52 6.82 -5.43
C ALA A 49 12.30 8.34 -5.58
N MET A 50 11.05 8.80 -5.60
CA MET A 50 10.67 10.21 -5.63
C MET A 50 10.75 10.87 -4.24
N GLN A 51 11.03 10.11 -3.18
CA GLN A 51 11.06 10.56 -1.78
C GLN A 51 9.79 11.37 -1.39
N PRO A 52 8.59 10.84 -1.65
CA PRO A 52 7.36 11.57 -1.41
C PRO A 52 7.12 11.77 0.10
N LYS A 53 6.46 12.88 0.45
CA LYS A 53 6.01 13.13 1.83
C LYS A 53 4.77 12.30 2.18
N VAL A 54 3.93 12.01 1.18
CA VAL A 54 2.70 11.20 1.31
C VAL A 54 2.65 10.20 0.17
N ILE A 55 2.28 8.97 0.44
CA ILE A 55 2.08 7.91 -0.55
C ILE A 55 0.59 7.60 -0.62
N LEU A 56 0.06 7.55 -1.84
CA LEU A 56 -1.33 7.18 -2.10
C LEU A 56 -1.38 5.77 -2.68
N PHE A 57 -2.13 4.88 -2.05
CA PHE A 57 -2.43 3.55 -2.55
C PHE A 57 -3.92 3.46 -2.85
N ASP A 58 -4.26 3.16 -4.09
CA ASP A 58 -5.63 2.94 -4.53
C ASP A 58 -5.77 1.48 -4.95
N GLU A 59 -6.40 0.69 -4.08
CA GLU A 59 -6.60 -0.75 -4.23
C GLU A 59 -5.36 -1.52 -4.74
N PRO A 60 -4.22 -1.47 -4.03
CA PRO A 60 -2.93 -1.98 -4.54
C PRO A 60 -2.89 -3.49 -4.79
N THR A 61 -3.92 -4.22 -4.36
CA THR A 61 -4.00 -5.70 -4.46
C THR A 61 -5.16 -6.21 -5.30
N SER A 62 -6.05 -5.33 -5.80
CA SER A 62 -7.32 -5.72 -6.44
C SER A 62 -7.16 -6.56 -7.72
N ALA A 63 -6.03 -6.42 -8.43
CA ALA A 63 -5.73 -7.14 -9.67
C ALA A 63 -4.73 -8.29 -9.48
N LEU A 64 -4.51 -8.75 -8.24
CA LEU A 64 -3.52 -9.76 -7.90
C LEU A 64 -4.17 -11.07 -7.49
N ASP A 65 -3.49 -12.18 -7.82
CA ASP A 65 -3.83 -13.48 -7.27
C ASP A 65 -3.60 -13.52 -5.75
N PRO A 66 -4.41 -14.27 -4.98
CA PRO A 66 -4.34 -14.31 -3.51
C PRO A 66 -2.94 -14.60 -2.95
N GLU A 67 -2.14 -15.41 -3.64
CA GLU A 67 -0.77 -15.74 -3.25
C GLU A 67 0.15 -14.52 -3.29
N MET A 68 -0.10 -13.58 -4.22
CA MET A 68 0.71 -12.37 -4.41
C MET A 68 0.28 -11.20 -3.51
N VAL A 69 -0.96 -11.22 -3.03
CA VAL A 69 -1.53 -10.17 -2.17
C VAL A 69 -0.67 -9.97 -0.93
N GLN A 70 -0.31 -11.06 -0.24
CA GLN A 70 0.45 -10.99 1.02
C GLN A 70 1.84 -10.38 0.85
N GLU A 71 2.49 -10.61 -0.30
CA GLU A 71 3.79 -10.03 -0.60
C GLU A 71 3.73 -8.50 -0.73
N VAL A 72 2.69 -7.98 -1.40
CA VAL A 72 2.47 -6.54 -1.55
C VAL A 72 2.06 -5.90 -0.23
N LEU A 73 1.15 -6.52 0.51
CA LEU A 73 0.72 -6.04 1.82
C LEU A 73 1.86 -5.99 2.84
N SER A 74 2.79 -6.95 2.79
CA SER A 74 3.97 -6.94 3.68
C SER A 74 4.87 -5.72 3.42
N VAL A 75 5.06 -5.34 2.15
CA VAL A 75 5.81 -4.12 1.79
C VAL A 75 5.12 -2.87 2.34
N ILE A 76 3.79 -2.76 2.18
CA ILE A 76 3.03 -1.60 2.69
C ILE A 76 3.08 -1.55 4.23
N ARG A 77 3.00 -2.69 4.91
CA ARG A 77 3.17 -2.78 6.38
C ARG A 77 4.53 -2.24 6.83
N ASN A 78 5.61 -2.68 6.19
CA ASN A 78 6.95 -2.20 6.53
C ASN A 78 7.07 -0.67 6.36
N LEU A 79 6.42 -0.10 5.34
CA LEU A 79 6.38 1.35 5.15
C LEU A 79 5.58 2.06 6.25
N ALA A 80 4.50 1.46 6.75
CA ALA A 80 3.74 1.98 7.90
C ALA A 80 4.58 1.96 9.17
N GLU A 81 5.28 0.87 9.44
CA GLU A 81 6.18 0.70 10.60
C GLU A 81 7.36 1.69 10.56
N GLU A 82 7.81 2.10 9.38
CA GLU A 82 8.79 3.16 9.19
C GLU A 82 8.25 4.58 9.46
N GLY A 83 6.96 4.71 9.76
CA GLY A 83 6.30 6.00 10.01
C GLY A 83 6.03 6.81 8.75
N ARG A 84 5.91 6.17 7.59
CA ARG A 84 5.54 6.85 6.33
C ARG A 84 4.08 7.31 6.39
N THR A 85 3.85 8.55 5.98
CA THR A 85 2.48 9.05 5.81
C THR A 85 1.88 8.44 4.54
N MET A 86 0.77 7.73 4.71
CA MET A 86 0.12 7.02 3.61
C MET A 86 -1.39 7.20 3.68
N LEU A 87 -2.03 7.27 2.51
CA LEU A 87 -3.47 7.11 2.35
C LEU A 87 -3.71 5.83 1.56
N LEU A 88 -4.46 4.89 2.14
CA LEU A 88 -4.71 3.58 1.56
C LEU A 88 -6.22 3.39 1.34
N VAL A 89 -6.62 3.18 0.10
CA VAL A 89 -7.93 2.65 -0.26
C VAL A 89 -7.78 1.15 -0.47
N THR A 90 -8.53 0.34 0.26
CA THR A 90 -8.43 -1.12 0.21
C THR A 90 -9.72 -1.79 0.66
N HIS A 91 -9.94 -3.00 0.18
CA HIS A 91 -10.95 -3.94 0.68
C HIS A 91 -10.34 -5.02 1.61
N GLU A 92 -9.04 -4.97 1.86
CA GLU A 92 -8.35 -5.85 2.81
C GLU A 92 -8.56 -5.38 4.25
N MET A 93 -9.76 -5.63 4.81
CA MET A 93 -10.17 -5.07 6.12
C MET A 93 -9.26 -5.50 7.26
N GLY A 94 -8.82 -6.75 7.27
CA GLY A 94 -7.90 -7.27 8.28
C GLY A 94 -6.54 -6.58 8.25
N PHE A 95 -6.05 -6.24 7.06
CA PHE A 95 -4.82 -5.49 6.88
C PHE A 95 -4.99 -4.01 7.30
N ALA A 96 -6.04 -3.36 6.81
CA ALA A 96 -6.34 -1.97 7.17
C ALA A 96 -6.40 -1.77 8.68
N ARG A 97 -7.06 -2.70 9.40
CA ARG A 97 -7.13 -2.68 10.86
C ARG A 97 -5.76 -2.72 11.54
N GLN A 98 -4.80 -3.48 10.98
CA GLN A 98 -3.48 -3.68 11.60
C GLN A 98 -2.53 -2.50 11.38
N VAL A 99 -2.65 -1.78 10.26
CA VAL A 99 -1.66 -0.80 9.84
C VAL A 99 -2.12 0.65 9.91
N SER A 100 -3.43 0.90 9.96
CA SER A 100 -3.95 2.27 9.97
C SER A 100 -3.93 2.87 11.38
N SER A 101 -3.64 4.16 11.45
CA SER A 101 -3.84 4.99 12.66
C SER A 101 -5.23 5.62 12.67
N GLU A 102 -5.84 5.79 11.49
CA GLU A 102 -7.16 6.37 11.30
C GLU A 102 -7.86 5.68 10.14
N VAL A 103 -9.15 5.48 10.26
CA VAL A 103 -10.02 4.86 9.27
C VAL A 103 -11.14 5.81 8.89
N VAL A 104 -11.38 5.95 7.60
CA VAL A 104 -12.46 6.76 7.04
C VAL A 104 -13.36 5.85 6.22
N PHE A 105 -14.62 5.73 6.63
CA PHE A 105 -15.64 5.00 5.88
C PHE A 105 -16.43 5.98 5.00
N LEU A 106 -16.37 5.73 3.69
CA LEU A 106 -17.06 6.55 2.68
C LEU A 106 -18.34 5.88 2.22
N HIS A 107 -19.41 6.65 2.11
CA HIS A 107 -20.67 6.22 1.52
C HIS A 107 -21.27 7.33 0.66
N GLN A 108 -21.65 7.00 -0.59
CA GLN A 108 -22.23 7.96 -1.56
C GLN A 108 -21.44 9.26 -1.73
N GLY A 109 -20.09 9.16 -1.72
CA GLY A 109 -19.20 10.32 -1.88
C GLY A 109 -19.04 11.20 -0.63
N LEU A 110 -19.59 10.79 0.51
CA LEU A 110 -19.48 11.51 1.78
C LEU A 110 -18.73 10.68 2.81
N VAL A 111 -18.08 11.37 3.76
CA VAL A 111 -17.52 10.73 4.95
C VAL A 111 -18.69 10.36 5.87
N GLU A 112 -18.99 9.08 5.95
CA GLU A 112 -20.08 8.53 6.79
C GLU A 112 -19.60 8.29 8.23
N GLU A 113 -18.38 7.80 8.39
CA GLU A 113 -17.78 7.55 9.69
C GLU A 113 -16.25 7.68 9.61
N GLN A 114 -15.62 8.18 10.68
CA GLN A 114 -14.17 8.35 10.80
C GLN A 114 -13.75 8.14 12.24
N GLY A 115 -12.64 7.46 12.46
CA GLY A 115 -12.13 7.19 13.80
C GLY A 115 -10.94 6.25 13.83
N THR A 116 -10.58 5.80 15.02
CA THR A 116 -9.55 4.76 15.17
C THR A 116 -10.01 3.43 14.59
N PRO A 117 -9.09 2.50 14.25
CA PRO A 117 -9.45 1.17 13.79
C PRO A 117 -10.44 0.46 14.73
N GLU A 118 -10.26 0.54 16.04
CA GLU A 118 -11.16 -0.06 17.02
C GLU A 118 -12.57 0.54 16.97
N GLN A 119 -12.67 1.86 16.77
CA GLN A 119 -13.97 2.54 16.66
C GLN A 119 -14.71 2.07 15.39
N VAL A 120 -14.05 2.15 14.24
CA VAL A 120 -14.71 1.91 12.96
C VAL A 120 -14.94 0.42 12.67
N PHE A 121 -13.98 -0.46 13.03
CA PHE A 121 -14.10 -1.89 12.76
C PHE A 121 -14.89 -2.66 13.82
N ASP A 122 -14.74 -2.31 15.11
CA ASP A 122 -15.34 -3.08 16.19
C ASP A 122 -16.62 -2.46 16.75
N ASN A 123 -16.69 -1.13 16.79
CA ASN A 123 -17.79 -0.38 17.41
C ASN A 123 -18.34 0.71 16.50
N PRO A 124 -18.68 0.38 15.21
CA PRO A 124 -19.19 1.39 14.28
C PRO A 124 -20.48 2.03 14.77
N LEU A 125 -20.54 3.35 14.72
CA LEU A 125 -21.71 4.14 15.10
C LEU A 125 -22.78 4.14 14.00
N SER A 126 -22.33 4.29 12.74
CA SER A 126 -23.23 4.28 11.59
C SER A 126 -23.80 2.88 11.35
N ALA A 127 -25.12 2.80 11.15
CA ALA A 127 -25.78 1.55 10.77
C ALA A 127 -25.24 0.99 9.43
N ARG A 128 -24.87 1.88 8.51
CA ARG A 128 -24.32 1.53 7.20
C ARG A 128 -22.90 0.97 7.33
N CYS A 129 -22.05 1.62 8.12
CA CYS A 129 -20.70 1.14 8.42
C CYS A 129 -20.77 -0.24 9.09
N ARG A 130 -21.64 -0.41 10.08
CA ARG A 130 -21.87 -1.70 10.77
C ARG A 130 -22.28 -2.82 9.81
N GLN A 131 -23.20 -2.54 8.89
CA GLN A 131 -23.61 -3.48 7.88
C GLN A 131 -22.44 -3.89 6.97
N PHE A 132 -21.67 -2.91 6.49
CA PHE A 132 -20.51 -3.14 5.65
C PHE A 132 -19.44 -3.99 6.36
N MET A 133 -19.10 -3.66 7.60
CA MET A 133 -18.09 -4.39 8.38
C MET A 133 -18.54 -5.83 8.68
N SER A 134 -19.84 -6.06 8.90
CA SER A 134 -20.35 -7.42 9.14
C SER A 134 -20.33 -8.31 7.89
N SER A 135 -20.41 -7.72 6.70
CA SER A 135 -20.38 -8.45 5.42
C SER A 135 -18.97 -8.76 4.92
N ASN A 136 -17.94 -8.14 5.51
CA ASN A 136 -16.54 -8.26 5.10
C ASN A 136 -15.61 -8.81 6.23
N ARG A 137 -16.20 -9.61 7.12
CA ARG A 137 -15.46 -10.34 8.17
C ARG A 137 -14.93 -11.68 7.69
#